data_3919edb21fe9d522e3d6af69c2d3ffd7
#
_entry.id   3919edb21fe9d522e3d6af69c2d3ffd7
#
_cell.length_a   1.000
_cell.length_b   1.000
_cell.length_c   1.000
_cell.angle_alpha   90.00
_cell.angle_beta   90.00
_cell.angle_gamma   90.00
#
_symmetry.space_group_name_H-M   'P 1'
#
loop_
_entity.id
_entity.type
_entity.pdbx_description
1 polymer ?
#
loop_
_entity_poly.entity_id
_entity_poly.type
_entity_poly.pdbx_seq_one_letter_code
_entity_poly.pdbx_strand_id
1 'polypeptide(L)'
;MKKTALVVGMAKSGVASAILLYKKGYTVIINDLKSDIPGLSESLKKIKYVNRLGVAPEALLDGIDLMVISPVIPIFRPFVKEAIARGIEVIGEIELGYRYSNRGARFVCIGGTNGKTTTTTLTGEIFTEYHKRIGTGNAYVLGNIGVPITAHALDTKAGDTVVAETASLQLESIVDFRCNAAGLLNITEDHINRFGSMEAYIAAKMRMFENQTEEDFAALNADDPI
;
A
#
# COMPACT_ATOMS: atom_id res chain seq x y z
N MET A 1 -25.83 5.72 -5.67
CA MET A 1 -25.16 5.31 -6.92
C MET A 1 -23.96 4.43 -6.58
N LYS A 2 -23.55 3.53 -7.46
CA LYS A 2 -22.38 2.67 -7.27
C LYS A 2 -21.13 3.54 -7.47
N LYS A 3 -20.20 3.53 -6.53
CA LYS A 3 -18.93 4.29 -6.64
C LYS A 3 -18.02 3.70 -7.73
N THR A 4 -17.29 4.57 -8.41
CA THR A 4 -16.34 4.21 -9.47
C THR A 4 -14.91 4.43 -9.00
N ALA A 5 -14.07 3.42 -9.16
CA ALA A 5 -12.66 3.49 -8.83
C ALA A 5 -11.79 3.33 -10.08
N LEU A 6 -10.79 4.21 -10.23
CA LEU A 6 -9.74 4.13 -11.23
C LEU A 6 -8.46 3.58 -10.59
N VAL A 7 -7.99 2.44 -11.09
CA VAL A 7 -6.72 1.84 -10.66
C VAL A 7 -5.66 2.12 -11.71
N VAL A 8 -4.62 2.88 -11.36
CA VAL A 8 -3.56 3.30 -12.27
C VAL A 8 -2.26 2.55 -11.95
N GLY A 9 -1.76 1.79 -12.94
CA GLY A 9 -0.62 0.90 -12.82
C GLY A 9 -1.04 -0.52 -12.47
N MET A 10 -0.91 -1.44 -13.43
CA MET A 10 -1.45 -2.81 -13.35
C MET A 10 -0.36 -3.87 -13.08
N ALA A 11 0.61 -3.54 -12.20
CA ALA A 11 1.47 -4.54 -11.58
C ALA A 11 0.73 -5.29 -10.46
N LYS A 12 1.43 -6.11 -9.66
CA LYS A 12 0.82 -6.94 -8.60
C LYS A 12 -0.11 -6.14 -7.67
N SER A 13 0.31 -4.96 -7.22
CA SER A 13 -0.48 -4.09 -6.34
C SER A 13 -1.76 -3.59 -6.99
N GLY A 14 -1.69 -3.17 -8.26
CA GLY A 14 -2.87 -2.72 -9.02
C GLY A 14 -3.87 -3.83 -9.26
N VAL A 15 -3.40 -5.03 -9.63
CA VAL A 15 -4.27 -6.21 -9.80
C VAL A 15 -4.99 -6.54 -8.49
N ALA A 16 -4.27 -6.60 -7.37
CA ALA A 16 -4.86 -6.90 -6.07
C ALA A 16 -5.87 -5.82 -5.63
N SER A 17 -5.54 -4.53 -5.87
CA SER A 17 -6.44 -3.41 -5.60
C SER A 17 -7.72 -3.48 -6.43
N ALA A 18 -7.62 -3.80 -7.72
CA ALA A 18 -8.77 -3.95 -8.61
C ALA A 18 -9.71 -5.07 -8.13
N ILE A 19 -9.15 -6.21 -7.72
CA ILE A 19 -9.93 -7.33 -7.18
C ILE A 19 -10.62 -6.95 -5.87
N LEU A 20 -9.92 -6.29 -4.95
CA LEU A 20 -10.48 -5.83 -3.67
C LEU A 20 -11.63 -4.86 -3.90
N LEU A 21 -11.43 -3.83 -4.73
CA LEU A 21 -12.45 -2.83 -5.05
C LEU A 21 -13.69 -3.45 -5.69
N TYR A 22 -13.51 -4.40 -6.61
CA TYR A 22 -14.63 -5.14 -7.18
C TYR A 22 -15.44 -5.90 -6.12
N LYS A 23 -14.77 -6.62 -5.21
CA LYS A 23 -15.39 -7.32 -4.08
C LYS A 23 -16.13 -6.35 -3.15
N LYS A 24 -15.66 -5.11 -3.04
CA LYS A 24 -16.31 -4.03 -2.25
C LYS A 24 -17.40 -3.29 -3.01
N GLY A 25 -17.75 -3.74 -4.20
CA GLY A 25 -18.88 -3.26 -4.97
C GLY A 25 -18.61 -2.05 -5.85
N TYR A 26 -17.36 -1.62 -6.03
CA TYR A 26 -17.02 -0.54 -6.97
C TYR A 26 -17.22 -0.97 -8.44
N THR A 27 -17.52 0.01 -9.30
CA THR A 27 -17.21 -0.10 -10.71
C THR A 27 -15.72 0.14 -10.87
N VAL A 28 -14.99 -0.85 -11.36
CA VAL A 28 -13.52 -0.78 -11.46
C VAL A 28 -13.10 -0.46 -12.89
N ILE A 29 -12.31 0.61 -13.04
CA ILE A 29 -11.62 0.97 -14.27
C ILE A 29 -10.14 0.67 -14.05
N ILE A 30 -9.54 -0.13 -14.92
CA ILE A 30 -8.10 -0.40 -14.88
C ILE A 30 -7.38 0.41 -15.94
N ASN A 31 -6.22 0.95 -15.56
CA ASN A 31 -5.38 1.76 -16.44
C ASN A 31 -3.90 1.45 -16.24
N ASP A 32 -3.16 1.48 -17.32
CA ASP A 32 -1.70 1.46 -17.36
C ASP A 32 -1.28 2.18 -18.65
N LEU A 33 -0.06 2.71 -18.70
CA LEU A 33 0.49 3.32 -19.92
C LEU A 33 0.74 2.29 -21.02
N LYS A 34 0.97 1.03 -20.64
CA LYS A 34 1.07 -0.09 -21.59
C LYS A 34 -0.33 -0.42 -22.13
N SER A 35 -0.45 -0.59 -23.42
CA SER A 35 -1.69 -1.00 -24.07
C SER A 35 -1.99 -2.50 -23.93
N ASP A 36 -0.97 -3.29 -23.62
CA ASP A 36 -1.06 -4.72 -23.34
C ASP A 36 -0.15 -5.12 -22.18
N ILE A 37 -0.66 -5.99 -21.30
CA ILE A 37 0.07 -6.56 -20.17
C ILE A 37 -0.16 -8.08 -20.17
N PRO A 38 0.86 -8.87 -20.50
CA PRO A 38 0.74 -10.32 -20.55
C PRO A 38 0.21 -10.90 -19.23
N GLY A 39 -0.79 -11.78 -19.32
CA GLY A 39 -1.40 -12.46 -18.17
C GLY A 39 -2.38 -11.61 -17.34
N LEU A 40 -2.60 -10.34 -17.67
CA LEU A 40 -3.50 -9.48 -16.90
C LEU A 40 -4.95 -9.97 -16.95
N SER A 41 -5.45 -10.35 -18.12
CA SER A 41 -6.81 -10.87 -18.28
C SER A 41 -7.04 -12.14 -17.46
N GLU A 42 -6.07 -13.04 -17.39
CA GLU A 42 -6.12 -14.22 -16.55
C GLU A 42 -6.14 -13.87 -15.06
N SER A 43 -5.30 -12.91 -14.65
CA SER A 43 -5.26 -12.42 -13.26
C SER A 43 -6.58 -11.78 -12.81
N LEU A 44 -7.31 -11.15 -13.73
CA LEU A 44 -8.58 -10.45 -13.48
C LEU A 44 -9.83 -11.23 -13.93
N LYS A 45 -9.71 -12.49 -14.36
CA LYS A 45 -10.82 -13.29 -14.92
C LYS A 45 -12.05 -13.43 -14.01
N LYS A 46 -11.87 -13.28 -12.70
CA LYS A 46 -12.94 -13.42 -11.69
C LYS A 46 -13.70 -12.13 -11.41
N ILE A 47 -13.33 -11.01 -12.04
CA ILE A 47 -13.96 -9.72 -11.80
C ILE A 47 -14.43 -9.08 -13.11
N LYS A 48 -15.41 -8.17 -12.99
CA LYS A 48 -15.81 -7.29 -14.10
C LYS A 48 -15.09 -5.95 -13.94
N TYR A 49 -14.51 -5.46 -15.02
CA TYR A 49 -13.78 -4.19 -15.05
C TYR A 49 -13.92 -3.50 -16.41
N VAL A 50 -13.69 -2.21 -16.43
CA VAL A 50 -13.56 -1.42 -17.66
C VAL A 50 -12.09 -1.32 -18.01
N ASN A 51 -11.70 -1.81 -19.17
CA ASN A 51 -10.31 -1.75 -19.64
C ASN A 51 -10.04 -0.38 -20.27
N ARG A 52 -9.00 0.31 -19.79
CA ARG A 52 -8.47 1.59 -20.28
C ARG A 52 -6.94 1.55 -20.35
N LEU A 53 -6.37 0.41 -20.72
CA LEU A 53 -4.92 0.28 -20.97
C LEU A 53 -4.50 1.13 -22.17
N GLY A 54 -3.32 1.74 -22.12
CA GLY A 54 -2.78 2.62 -23.16
C GLY A 54 -3.44 4.00 -23.24
N VAL A 55 -4.43 4.28 -22.40
CA VAL A 55 -5.09 5.59 -22.35
C VAL A 55 -4.38 6.48 -21.30
N ALA A 56 -4.21 7.75 -21.63
CA ALA A 56 -3.67 8.72 -20.68
C ALA A 56 -4.61 8.89 -19.47
N PRO A 57 -4.12 8.77 -18.22
CA PRO A 57 -4.97 8.83 -17.03
C PRO A 57 -5.80 10.11 -16.91
N GLU A 58 -5.29 11.22 -17.43
CA GLU A 58 -5.96 12.53 -17.45
C GLU A 58 -7.33 12.49 -18.13
N ALA A 59 -7.46 11.65 -19.17
CA ALA A 59 -8.71 11.48 -19.92
C ALA A 59 -9.76 10.62 -19.18
N LEU A 60 -9.43 10.07 -18.01
CA LEU A 60 -10.26 9.11 -17.30
C LEU A 60 -10.81 9.65 -15.98
N LEU A 61 -10.63 10.92 -15.67
CA LEU A 61 -10.95 11.48 -14.35
C LEU A 61 -12.45 11.77 -14.15
N ASP A 62 -13.24 11.82 -15.21
CA ASP A 62 -14.66 12.15 -15.09
C ASP A 62 -15.46 11.00 -14.46
N GLY A 63 -16.23 11.33 -13.42
CA GLY A 63 -17.08 10.37 -12.70
C GLY A 63 -16.30 9.37 -11.83
N ILE A 64 -15.05 9.67 -11.46
CA ILE A 64 -14.24 8.87 -10.54
C ILE A 64 -14.43 9.36 -9.12
N ASP A 65 -14.75 8.43 -8.21
CA ASP A 65 -14.87 8.70 -6.78
C ASP A 65 -13.55 8.42 -6.03
N LEU A 66 -12.76 7.46 -6.51
CA LEU A 66 -11.51 7.01 -5.90
C LEU A 66 -10.49 6.67 -6.97
N MET A 67 -9.26 7.18 -6.81
CA MET A 67 -8.11 6.78 -7.61
C MET A 67 -7.11 6.01 -6.74
N VAL A 68 -6.76 4.79 -7.16
CA VAL A 68 -5.69 4.00 -6.52
C VAL A 68 -4.50 3.97 -7.45
N ILE A 69 -3.36 4.53 -6.98
CA ILE A 69 -2.13 4.62 -7.78
C ILE A 69 -1.10 3.59 -7.34
N SER A 70 -0.37 3.06 -8.33
CA SER A 70 0.82 2.24 -8.06
C SER A 70 1.90 3.07 -7.35
N PRO A 71 2.67 2.51 -6.39
CA PRO A 71 3.74 3.23 -5.68
C PRO A 71 4.80 3.86 -6.59
N VAL A 72 5.02 3.29 -7.78
CA VAL A 72 5.97 3.84 -8.76
C VAL A 72 5.48 5.15 -9.42
N ILE A 73 4.21 5.48 -9.27
CA ILE A 73 3.63 6.71 -9.80
C ILE A 73 3.80 7.83 -8.76
N PRO A 74 4.57 8.90 -9.09
CA PRO A 74 4.73 10.03 -8.17
C PRO A 74 3.41 10.75 -7.90
N ILE A 75 3.17 11.10 -6.63
CA ILE A 75 1.98 11.88 -6.25
C ILE A 75 1.98 13.30 -6.87
N PHE A 76 3.14 13.79 -7.28
CA PHE A 76 3.28 15.10 -7.93
C PHE A 76 3.03 15.09 -9.45
N ARG A 77 2.68 13.95 -10.04
CA ARG A 77 2.33 13.86 -11.48
C ARG A 77 1.13 14.75 -11.78
N PRO A 78 1.11 15.43 -12.97
CA PRO A 78 0.04 16.35 -13.32
C PRO A 78 -1.36 15.77 -13.17
N PHE A 79 -1.60 14.55 -13.64
CA PHE A 79 -2.92 13.92 -13.55
C PHE A 79 -3.33 13.58 -12.10
N VAL A 80 -2.37 13.29 -11.21
CA VAL A 80 -2.65 13.06 -9.79
C VAL A 80 -3.08 14.37 -9.12
N LYS A 81 -2.35 15.47 -9.39
CA LYS A 81 -2.72 16.81 -8.90
C LYS A 81 -4.08 17.24 -9.43
N GLU A 82 -4.35 16.97 -10.70
CA GLU A 82 -5.65 17.27 -11.33
C GLU A 82 -6.78 16.46 -10.67
N ALA A 83 -6.57 15.16 -10.42
CA ALA A 83 -7.55 14.33 -9.71
C ALA A 83 -7.87 14.90 -8.32
N ILE A 84 -6.84 15.27 -7.54
CA ILE A 84 -6.99 15.90 -6.22
C ILE A 84 -7.75 17.24 -6.33
N ALA A 85 -7.39 18.07 -7.30
CA ALA A 85 -8.05 19.36 -7.53
C ALA A 85 -9.55 19.22 -7.89
N ARG A 86 -9.94 18.11 -8.52
CA ARG A 86 -11.35 17.75 -8.79
C ARG A 86 -12.06 17.12 -7.61
N GLY A 87 -11.41 16.98 -6.46
CA GLY A 87 -11.96 16.33 -5.27
C GLY A 87 -12.00 14.79 -5.35
N ILE A 88 -11.27 14.17 -6.28
CA ILE A 88 -11.11 12.72 -6.33
C ILE A 88 -10.14 12.33 -5.22
N GLU A 89 -10.55 11.39 -4.39
CA GLU A 89 -9.65 10.82 -3.39
C GLU A 89 -8.56 9.98 -4.06
N VAL A 90 -7.29 10.25 -3.76
CA VAL A 90 -6.14 9.53 -4.33
C VAL A 90 -5.36 8.85 -3.23
N ILE A 91 -5.27 7.53 -3.29
CA ILE A 91 -4.56 6.71 -2.29
C ILE A 91 -3.68 5.65 -2.96
N GLY A 92 -2.78 5.05 -2.18
CA GLY A 92 -1.98 3.91 -2.58
C GLY A 92 -2.59 2.57 -2.18
N GLU A 93 -1.94 1.50 -2.61
CA GLU A 93 -2.35 0.13 -2.32
C GLU A 93 -2.35 -0.17 -0.82
N ILE A 94 -1.33 0.27 -0.06
CA ILE A 94 -1.24 -0.03 1.37
C ILE A 94 -2.35 0.66 2.17
N GLU A 95 -2.70 1.89 1.80
CA GLU A 95 -3.84 2.61 2.37
C GLU A 95 -5.15 1.88 2.10
N LEU A 96 -5.37 1.47 0.84
CA LEU A 96 -6.56 0.72 0.46
C LEU A 96 -6.65 -0.59 1.23
N GLY A 97 -5.54 -1.33 1.32
CA GLY A 97 -5.46 -2.58 2.07
C GLY A 97 -5.76 -2.39 3.55
N TYR A 98 -5.19 -1.38 4.18
CA TYR A 98 -5.43 -1.03 5.57
C TYR A 98 -6.91 -0.73 5.84
N ARG A 99 -7.53 0.12 5.02
CA ARG A 99 -8.95 0.52 5.18
C ARG A 99 -9.93 -0.64 5.12
N TYR A 100 -9.60 -1.67 4.35
CA TYR A 100 -10.45 -2.85 4.20
C TYR A 100 -10.02 -4.05 5.04
N SER A 101 -8.91 -3.96 5.74
CA SER A 101 -8.53 -4.93 6.78
C SER A 101 -9.42 -4.82 8.00
N ASN A 102 -9.51 -5.88 8.79
CA ASN A 102 -10.27 -5.88 10.01
C ASN A 102 -9.71 -4.84 11.00
N ARG A 103 -10.55 -4.02 11.60
CA ARG A 103 -10.16 -2.98 12.56
C ARG A 103 -9.47 -3.52 13.82
N GLY A 104 -9.67 -4.79 14.16
CA GLY A 104 -9.00 -5.47 15.28
C GLY A 104 -7.73 -6.21 14.88
N ALA A 105 -7.32 -6.18 13.62
CA ALA A 105 -6.00 -6.65 13.18
C ALA A 105 -4.94 -5.58 13.50
N ARG A 106 -3.75 -6.02 13.90
CA ARG A 106 -2.63 -5.13 14.24
C ARG A 106 -1.62 -5.09 13.11
N PHE A 107 -1.14 -3.90 12.77
CA PHE A 107 -0.13 -3.68 11.74
C PHE A 107 1.24 -3.46 12.39
N VAL A 108 2.18 -4.34 12.08
CA VAL A 108 3.60 -4.25 12.46
C VAL A 108 4.38 -3.92 11.21
N CYS A 109 4.89 -2.70 11.11
CA CYS A 109 5.46 -2.16 9.88
C CYS A 109 6.98 -2.07 9.96
N ILE A 110 7.68 -2.54 8.94
CA ILE A 110 9.14 -2.50 8.86
C ILE A 110 9.56 -1.61 7.69
N GLY A 111 10.19 -0.50 8.02
CA GLY A 111 10.78 0.45 7.08
C GLY A 111 12.30 0.49 7.17
N GLY A 112 12.92 1.23 6.28
CA GLY A 112 14.38 1.40 6.21
C GLY A 112 14.87 1.47 4.79
N THR A 113 16.13 1.78 4.58
CA THR A 113 16.76 1.65 3.26
C THR A 113 17.18 0.20 3.03
N ASN A 114 17.83 -0.43 4.00
CA ASN A 114 18.37 -1.78 3.92
C ASN A 114 17.77 -2.68 5.03
N GLY A 115 17.76 -3.99 4.79
CA GLY A 115 17.38 -5.00 5.79
C GLY A 115 15.86 -5.22 5.97
N LYS A 116 15.00 -4.43 5.32
CA LYS A 116 13.54 -4.53 5.43
C LYS A 116 13.02 -5.96 5.26
N THR A 117 13.33 -6.58 4.13
CA THR A 117 12.84 -7.91 3.77
C THR A 117 13.20 -8.98 4.80
N THR A 118 14.47 -9.00 5.23
CA THR A 118 14.95 -9.96 6.24
C THR A 118 14.23 -9.75 7.57
N THR A 119 14.14 -8.50 8.04
CA THR A 119 13.47 -8.16 9.30
C THR A 119 11.97 -8.42 9.24
N THR A 120 11.30 -8.07 8.14
CA THR A 120 9.88 -8.36 7.94
C THR A 120 9.60 -9.85 7.99
N THR A 121 10.42 -10.66 7.29
CA THR A 121 10.28 -12.10 7.28
C THR A 121 10.48 -12.69 8.68
N LEU A 122 11.56 -12.31 9.38
CA LEU A 122 11.83 -12.77 10.74
C LEU A 122 10.71 -12.37 11.71
N THR A 123 10.24 -11.13 11.63
CA THR A 123 9.10 -10.65 12.44
C THR A 123 7.84 -11.48 12.16
N GLY A 124 7.60 -11.81 10.89
CA GLY A 124 6.49 -12.67 10.48
C GLY A 124 6.57 -14.07 11.09
N GLU A 125 7.74 -14.69 11.09
CA GLU A 125 7.97 -15.99 11.74
C GLU A 125 7.73 -15.93 13.25
N ILE A 126 8.20 -14.87 13.91
CA ILE A 126 7.97 -14.65 15.35
C ILE A 126 6.48 -14.57 15.66
N PHE A 127 5.71 -13.77 14.88
CA PHE A 127 4.26 -13.66 15.10
C PHE A 127 3.51 -14.93 14.70
N THR A 128 3.97 -15.67 13.70
CA THR A 128 3.40 -16.98 13.34
C THR A 128 3.53 -17.96 14.50
N GLU A 129 4.72 -18.05 15.09
CA GLU A 129 4.94 -18.93 16.26
C GLU A 129 4.19 -18.42 17.50
N TYR A 130 4.11 -17.11 17.72
CA TYR A 130 3.31 -16.53 18.79
C TYR A 130 1.84 -16.92 18.69
N HIS A 131 1.20 -16.71 17.53
CA HIS A 131 -0.20 -17.06 17.32
C HIS A 131 -0.46 -18.56 17.45
N LYS A 132 0.47 -19.38 17.00
CA LYS A 132 0.40 -20.83 17.20
C LYS A 132 0.42 -21.23 18.68
N ARG A 133 1.28 -20.57 19.48
CA ARG A 133 1.37 -20.87 20.93
C ARG A 133 0.15 -20.42 21.71
N ILE A 134 -0.42 -19.26 21.40
CA ILE A 134 -1.61 -18.77 22.07
C ILE A 134 -2.92 -19.37 21.53
N GLY A 135 -2.86 -20.10 20.41
CA GLY A 135 -4.01 -20.79 19.82
C GLY A 135 -5.04 -19.88 19.16
N THR A 136 -4.70 -18.62 18.86
CA THR A 136 -5.63 -17.65 18.26
C THR A 136 -4.90 -16.61 17.40
N GLY A 137 -5.58 -16.13 16.32
CA GLY A 137 -5.03 -15.20 15.36
C GLY A 137 -4.12 -15.84 14.33
N ASN A 138 -3.75 -15.07 13.33
CA ASN A 138 -2.80 -15.44 12.27
C ASN A 138 -1.81 -14.31 12.03
N ALA A 139 -0.63 -14.63 11.50
CA ALA A 139 0.32 -13.66 10.99
C ALA A 139 0.29 -13.65 9.45
N TYR A 140 0.25 -12.46 8.86
CA TYR A 140 0.33 -12.23 7.43
C TYR A 140 1.58 -11.42 7.13
N VAL A 141 2.47 -11.91 6.27
CA VAL A 141 3.66 -11.17 5.80
C VAL A 141 3.32 -10.57 4.43
N LEU A 142 3.18 -9.26 4.37
CA LEU A 142 2.61 -8.55 3.23
C LEU A 142 3.37 -7.24 2.93
N GLY A 143 2.92 -6.50 1.92
CA GLY A 143 3.39 -5.14 1.62
C GLY A 143 4.31 -5.07 0.42
N ASN A 144 5.41 -4.34 0.54
CA ASN A 144 6.39 -4.18 -0.54
C ASN A 144 7.07 -5.49 -0.95
N ILE A 145 7.11 -6.46 -0.05
CA ILE A 145 7.59 -7.81 -0.30
C ILE A 145 6.43 -8.75 -0.66
N GLY A 146 6.66 -9.59 -1.68
CA GLY A 146 5.83 -10.77 -1.98
C GLY A 146 4.41 -10.41 -2.41
N VAL A 147 3.51 -10.28 -1.43
CA VAL A 147 2.06 -10.16 -1.63
C VAL A 147 1.55 -8.80 -1.14
N PRO A 148 0.79 -8.06 -1.97
CA PRO A 148 0.17 -6.80 -1.56
C PRO A 148 -0.81 -6.97 -0.39
N ILE A 149 -0.95 -5.94 0.46
CA ILE A 149 -1.90 -5.96 1.61
C ILE A 149 -3.33 -6.15 1.11
N THR A 150 -3.70 -5.51 0.00
CA THR A 150 -5.03 -5.62 -0.62
C THR A 150 -5.42 -7.04 -1.00
N ALA A 151 -4.45 -7.94 -1.23
CA ALA A 151 -4.75 -9.34 -1.56
C ALA A 151 -5.38 -10.10 -0.39
N HIS A 152 -5.03 -9.77 0.84
CA HIS A 152 -5.50 -10.42 2.07
C HIS A 152 -6.31 -9.52 3.01
N ALA A 153 -6.57 -8.27 2.63
CA ALA A 153 -7.27 -7.32 3.49
C ALA A 153 -8.61 -7.88 4.03
N LEU A 154 -9.38 -8.56 3.19
CA LEU A 154 -10.68 -9.14 3.58
C LEU A 154 -10.56 -10.47 4.34
N ASP A 155 -9.39 -11.07 4.38
CA ASP A 155 -9.14 -12.34 5.10
C ASP A 155 -8.79 -12.09 6.56
N THR A 156 -8.32 -10.87 6.90
CA THR A 156 -7.90 -10.49 8.25
C THR A 156 -9.06 -10.48 9.23
N LYS A 157 -8.79 -10.87 10.47
CA LYS A 157 -9.74 -10.91 11.58
C LYS A 157 -9.21 -10.13 12.77
N ALA A 158 -10.07 -9.86 13.76
CA ALA A 158 -9.64 -9.32 15.02
C ALA A 158 -8.65 -10.27 15.70
N GLY A 159 -7.54 -9.72 16.21
CA GLY A 159 -6.45 -10.48 16.83
C GLY A 159 -5.38 -10.98 15.84
N ASP A 160 -5.57 -10.83 14.53
CA ASP A 160 -4.51 -11.13 13.55
C ASP A 160 -3.42 -10.06 13.57
N THR A 161 -2.24 -10.43 13.07
CA THR A 161 -1.10 -9.52 12.88
C THR A 161 -0.72 -9.45 11.40
N VAL A 162 -0.71 -8.24 10.84
CA VAL A 162 -0.18 -7.97 9.51
C VAL A 162 1.23 -7.40 9.68
N VAL A 163 2.24 -8.18 9.33
CA VAL A 163 3.64 -7.74 9.30
C VAL A 163 3.92 -7.20 7.90
N ALA A 164 4.03 -5.89 7.80
CA ALA A 164 4.10 -5.19 6.52
C ALA A 164 5.50 -4.62 6.25
N GLU A 165 6.13 -5.06 5.15
CA GLU A 165 7.26 -4.30 4.60
C GLU A 165 6.73 -3.01 3.98
N THR A 166 7.24 -1.86 4.44
CA THR A 166 6.84 -0.55 3.93
C THR A 166 7.99 0.17 3.24
N ALA A 167 7.76 0.58 1.99
CA ALA A 167 8.70 1.40 1.23
C ALA A 167 8.26 2.87 1.25
N SER A 168 9.23 3.80 1.22
CA SER A 168 8.95 5.24 1.18
C SER A 168 7.96 5.65 0.08
N LEU A 169 8.05 5.02 -1.09
CA LEU A 169 7.14 5.27 -2.22
C LEU A 169 5.67 4.91 -1.92
N GLN A 170 5.44 3.91 -1.07
CA GLN A 170 4.10 3.51 -0.66
C GLN A 170 3.51 4.48 0.38
N LEU A 171 4.38 5.04 1.23
CA LEU A 171 4.00 5.97 2.29
C LEU A 171 3.60 7.36 1.75
N GLU A 172 3.99 7.73 0.52
CA GLU A 172 3.61 9.03 -0.07
C GLU A 172 2.08 9.25 -0.15
N SER A 173 1.31 8.19 -0.25
CA SER A 173 -0.15 8.24 -0.49
C SER A 173 -0.98 7.62 0.64
N ILE A 174 -0.44 7.54 1.85
CA ILE A 174 -1.21 7.13 3.03
C ILE A 174 -2.06 8.30 3.56
N VAL A 175 -3.16 7.98 4.22
CA VAL A 175 -4.09 8.91 4.87
C VAL A 175 -4.39 8.42 6.28
N ASP A 176 -5.01 7.24 6.41
CA ASP A 176 -5.41 6.63 7.68
C ASP A 176 -4.49 5.47 8.10
N PHE A 177 -3.58 5.04 7.21
CA PHE A 177 -2.69 3.91 7.46
C PHE A 177 -1.91 4.10 8.76
N ARG A 178 -2.18 3.23 9.75
CA ARG A 178 -1.58 3.28 11.09
C ARG A 178 -0.79 2.01 11.35
N CYS A 179 0.45 2.18 11.77
CA CYS A 179 1.31 1.11 12.25
C CYS A 179 1.17 1.00 13.76
N ASN A 180 0.60 -0.09 14.29
CA ASN A 180 0.53 -0.33 15.74
C ASN A 180 1.92 -0.55 16.35
N ALA A 181 2.84 -1.09 15.56
CA ALA A 181 4.27 -1.06 15.85
C ALA A 181 5.02 -0.75 14.55
N ALA A 182 5.97 0.15 14.60
CA ALA A 182 6.77 0.53 13.44
C ALA A 182 8.26 0.48 13.76
N GLY A 183 9.03 -0.25 12.96
CA GLY A 183 10.49 -0.32 13.04
C GLY A 183 11.14 0.36 11.85
N LEU A 184 11.95 1.40 12.09
CA LEU A 184 12.78 2.04 11.08
C LEU A 184 14.22 1.64 11.29
N LEU A 185 14.74 0.78 10.39
CA LEU A 185 16.02 0.10 10.59
C LEU A 185 17.24 1.00 10.36
N ASN A 186 17.18 1.79 9.29
CA ASN A 186 18.25 2.69 8.87
C ASN A 186 17.76 3.59 7.74
N ILE A 187 18.47 4.70 7.55
CA ILE A 187 18.28 5.59 6.42
C ILE A 187 19.64 5.87 5.78
N THR A 188 19.85 5.42 4.57
CA THR A 188 21.01 5.75 3.73
C THR A 188 20.51 6.29 2.39
N GLU A 189 21.38 6.95 1.63
CA GLU A 189 21.00 7.53 0.34
C GLU A 189 20.41 6.49 -0.61
N ASP A 190 19.17 6.76 -1.03
CA ASP A 190 18.45 5.96 -2.03
C ASP A 190 17.30 6.79 -2.61
N HIS A 191 16.87 6.48 -3.81
CA HIS A 191 15.73 7.12 -4.46
C HIS A 191 15.76 8.67 -4.53
N ILE A 192 16.95 9.31 -4.46
CA ILE A 192 17.07 10.78 -4.50
C ILE A 192 16.53 11.34 -5.83
N ASN A 193 16.66 10.60 -6.92
CA ASN A 193 16.05 10.94 -8.20
C ASN A 193 14.51 11.04 -8.15
N ARG A 194 13.87 10.35 -7.20
CA ARG A 194 12.43 10.40 -6.96
C ARG A 194 12.02 11.54 -6.04
N PHE A 195 12.74 11.71 -4.93
CA PHE A 195 12.38 12.65 -3.86
C PHE A 195 13.02 14.03 -4.02
N GLY A 196 14.09 14.14 -4.83
CA GLY A 196 14.79 15.40 -5.08
C GLY A 196 15.84 15.75 -4.02
N SER A 197 15.69 15.29 -2.77
CA SER A 197 16.68 15.50 -1.71
C SER A 197 16.60 14.37 -0.66
N MET A 198 17.64 14.31 0.18
CA MET A 198 17.68 13.37 1.32
C MET A 198 16.62 13.72 2.37
N GLU A 199 16.39 15.01 2.63
CA GLU A 199 15.38 15.49 3.58
C GLU A 199 13.97 15.05 3.15
N ALA A 200 13.64 15.17 1.86
CA ALA A 200 12.36 14.71 1.34
C ALA A 200 12.21 13.18 1.41
N TYR A 201 13.29 12.43 1.20
CA TYR A 201 13.30 10.97 1.36
C TYR A 201 13.09 10.56 2.82
N ILE A 202 13.79 11.22 3.76
CA ILE A 202 13.59 11.02 5.19
C ILE A 202 12.14 11.32 5.57
N ALA A 203 11.61 12.48 5.16
CA ALA A 203 10.24 12.87 5.44
C ALA A 203 9.22 11.84 4.93
N ALA A 204 9.43 11.28 3.73
CA ALA A 204 8.57 10.23 3.19
C ALA A 204 8.60 8.95 4.04
N LYS A 205 9.77 8.55 4.58
CA LYS A 205 9.87 7.40 5.49
C LYS A 205 9.22 7.66 6.84
N MET A 206 9.38 8.86 7.38
CA MET A 206 8.82 9.25 8.68
C MET A 206 7.30 9.24 8.68
N ARG A 207 6.64 9.32 7.53
CA ARG A 207 5.20 9.16 7.42
C ARG A 207 4.67 7.83 7.99
N MET A 208 5.50 6.80 8.11
CA MET A 208 5.06 5.53 8.74
C MET A 208 4.61 5.70 10.20
N PHE A 209 5.00 6.79 10.85
CA PHE A 209 4.66 7.12 12.24
C PHE A 209 3.52 8.14 12.37
N GLU A 210 3.08 8.78 11.26
CA GLU A 210 2.21 9.97 11.31
C GLU A 210 0.84 9.70 11.93
N ASN A 211 0.32 8.48 11.84
CA ASN A 211 -0.98 8.11 12.39
C ASN A 211 -0.86 7.27 13.69
N GLN A 212 0.34 7.15 14.26
CA GLN A 212 0.53 6.49 15.55
C GLN A 212 -0.06 7.34 16.69
N THR A 213 -0.49 6.64 17.72
CA THR A 213 -0.98 7.22 18.98
C THR A 213 -0.09 6.79 20.13
N GLU A 214 -0.36 7.25 21.34
CA GLU A 214 0.36 6.86 22.57
C GLU A 214 0.27 5.35 22.89
N GLU A 215 -0.67 4.64 22.27
CA GLU A 215 -0.83 3.19 22.42
C GLU A 215 0.06 2.37 21.47
N ASP A 216 0.73 3.02 20.53
CA ASP A 216 1.53 2.37 19.50
C ASP A 216 3.03 2.42 19.83
N PHE A 217 3.81 1.60 19.13
CA PHE A 217 5.24 1.45 19.40
C PHE A 217 6.07 1.92 18.20
N ALA A 218 7.09 2.70 18.46
CA ALA A 218 8.12 3.07 17.51
C ALA A 218 9.46 2.46 17.93
N ALA A 219 10.12 1.75 17.02
CA ALA A 219 11.48 1.22 17.22
C ALA A 219 12.41 1.90 16.20
N LEU A 220 13.36 2.64 16.71
CA LEU A 220 14.37 3.37 15.94
C LEU A 220 15.75 2.80 16.24
N ASN A 221 16.63 2.84 15.25
CA ASN A 221 18.02 2.46 15.42
C ASN A 221 18.81 3.63 16.02
N ALA A 222 19.20 3.52 17.28
CA ALA A 222 19.96 4.57 17.98
C ALA A 222 21.38 4.78 17.45
N ASP A 223 21.91 3.80 16.69
CA ASP A 223 23.25 3.89 16.07
C ASP A 223 23.20 4.47 14.65
N ASP A 224 22.00 4.72 14.10
CA ASP A 224 21.85 5.40 12.81
C ASP A 224 22.06 6.90 13.01
N PRO A 225 22.94 7.54 12.22
CA PRO A 225 23.27 8.97 12.40
C PRO A 225 22.16 9.93 11.94
N ILE A 226 21.11 9.43 11.32
CA ILE A 226 19.92 10.15 10.86
C ILE A 226 18.72 9.76 11.75
#